data_5af0a3860331793b34459eecaa83ad99
#
_entry.id   5af0a3860331793b34459eecaa83ad99
#
_cell.length_a   1.000
_cell.length_b   1.000
_cell.length_c   1.000
_cell.angle_alpha   90.00
_cell.angle_beta   90.00
_cell.angle_gamma   90.00
#
_symmetry.space_group_name_H-M   'P 1'
#
loop_
_entity.id
_entity.type
_entity.pdbx_description
1 polymer ?
#
loop_
_entity_poly.entity_id
_entity_poly.type
_entity_poly.pdbx_seq_one_letter_code
_entity_poly.pdbx_strand_id
1 'polypeptide(L)'
;SITINKNGKTFIVECIIFQDMSFEISINDVTQEEEQIRLKRQLTQNIAHELKTPVSSIQGYLETIVNNENLPKEKMNVFLERCYAQSNRLSRLLRDISVLTRMDEAANMIDMEKMDISVLVTNIVNEVSLELEEKHITVVNSLKKEIQIRGNYSLLYSIFRNLMDNAIA
;
A
#
# COMPACT_ATOMS: atom_id res chain seq x y z
N SER A 1 15.98 -30.48 -12.71
CA SER A 1 15.21 -30.27 -11.45
C SER A 1 13.73 -30.57 -11.70
N ILE A 2 13.02 -31.05 -10.68
CA ILE A 2 11.59 -31.35 -10.70
C ILE A 2 10.96 -30.69 -9.49
N THR A 3 9.81 -30.05 -9.67
CA THR A 3 9.05 -29.46 -8.55
C THR A 3 7.95 -30.43 -8.11
N ILE A 4 7.88 -30.72 -6.82
CA ILE A 4 6.91 -31.63 -6.21
C ILE A 4 6.10 -30.87 -5.14
N ASN A 5 4.79 -30.93 -5.26
CA ASN A 5 3.87 -30.40 -4.23
C ASN A 5 3.30 -31.54 -3.40
N LYS A 6 3.52 -31.52 -2.08
CA LYS A 6 3.02 -32.54 -1.15
C LYS A 6 2.66 -31.93 0.21
N ASN A 7 1.45 -32.21 0.68
CA ASN A 7 0.94 -31.76 1.98
C ASN A 7 1.07 -30.23 2.21
N GLY A 8 0.81 -29.43 1.18
CA GLY A 8 0.92 -27.97 1.24
C GLY A 8 2.35 -27.44 1.21
N LYS A 9 3.33 -28.28 0.96
CA LYS A 9 4.73 -27.92 0.80
C LYS A 9 5.20 -28.12 -0.62
N THR A 10 6.09 -27.23 -1.07
CA THR A 10 6.74 -27.27 -2.39
C THR A 10 8.21 -27.64 -2.24
N PHE A 11 8.62 -28.70 -2.92
CA PHE A 11 9.99 -29.17 -2.93
C PHE A 11 10.58 -29.10 -4.33
N ILE A 12 11.83 -28.64 -4.43
CA ILE A 12 12.64 -28.80 -5.65
C ILE A 12 13.56 -30.00 -5.43
N VAL A 13 13.45 -30.99 -6.31
CA VAL A 13 14.31 -32.16 -6.32
C VAL A 13 15.25 -32.04 -7.52
N GLU A 14 16.53 -32.06 -7.27
CA GLU A 14 17.59 -32.05 -8.28
C GLU A 14 18.40 -33.33 -8.19
N CYS A 15 18.77 -33.87 -9.34
CA CYS A 15 19.67 -35.02 -9.44
C CYS A 15 20.86 -34.62 -10.30
N ILE A 16 22.05 -34.82 -9.77
CA ILE A 16 23.33 -34.64 -10.46
C ILE A 16 23.97 -36.01 -10.61
N ILE A 17 24.35 -36.35 -11.84
CA ILE A 17 25.06 -37.61 -12.16
C ILE A 17 26.50 -37.26 -12.50
N PHE A 18 27.43 -37.91 -11.83
CA PHE A 18 28.87 -37.72 -11.99
C PHE A 18 29.46 -38.68 -13.05
N GLN A 19 30.69 -38.41 -13.48
CA GLN A 19 31.37 -39.21 -14.52
C GLN A 19 31.64 -40.65 -14.14
N ASP A 20 31.77 -40.92 -12.83
CA ASP A 20 31.94 -42.23 -12.24
C ASP A 20 30.61 -42.99 -12.03
N MET A 21 29.52 -42.48 -12.65
CA MET A 21 28.16 -43.02 -12.52
C MET A 21 27.56 -42.93 -11.11
N SER A 22 28.21 -42.27 -10.17
CA SER A 22 27.60 -41.88 -8.91
C SER A 22 26.57 -40.76 -9.12
N PHE A 23 25.62 -40.61 -8.21
CA PHE A 23 24.63 -39.55 -8.29
C PHE A 23 24.40 -38.90 -6.92
N GLU A 24 24.01 -37.65 -6.97
CA GLU A 24 23.56 -36.86 -5.82
C GLU A 24 22.13 -36.40 -6.05
N ILE A 25 21.28 -36.57 -5.04
CA ILE A 25 19.91 -36.03 -5.04
C ILE A 25 19.82 -35.00 -3.93
N SER A 26 19.50 -33.77 -4.31
CA SER A 26 19.16 -32.70 -3.37
C SER A 26 17.64 -32.48 -3.34
N ILE A 27 17.09 -32.26 -2.15
CA ILE A 27 15.68 -31.97 -1.92
C ILE A 27 15.61 -30.69 -1.10
N ASN A 28 15.15 -29.62 -1.72
CA ASN A 28 15.03 -28.32 -1.06
C ASN A 28 13.55 -27.97 -0.84
N ASP A 29 13.18 -27.68 0.40
CA ASP A 29 11.86 -27.12 0.73
C ASP A 29 11.86 -25.64 0.35
N VAL A 30 11.16 -25.28 -0.71
CA VAL A 30 11.04 -23.91 -1.26
C VAL A 30 9.64 -23.34 -1.02
N THR A 31 8.93 -23.85 -0.06
CA THR A 31 7.53 -23.46 0.21
C THR A 31 7.42 -21.98 0.53
N GLN A 32 8.31 -21.47 1.39
CA GLN A 32 8.27 -20.05 1.79
C GLN A 32 8.64 -19.11 0.62
N GLU A 33 9.65 -19.46 -0.14
CA GLU A 33 10.11 -18.71 -1.31
C GLU A 33 9.01 -18.62 -2.37
N GLU A 34 8.38 -19.77 -2.69
CA GLU A 34 7.27 -19.81 -3.66
C GLU A 34 6.05 -19.02 -3.17
N GLU A 35 5.74 -19.10 -1.89
CA GLU A 35 4.65 -18.32 -1.32
C GLU A 35 4.92 -16.82 -1.35
N GLN A 36 6.13 -16.38 -1.03
CA GLN A 36 6.54 -14.98 -1.15
C GLN A 36 6.45 -14.47 -2.59
N ILE A 37 6.93 -15.25 -3.57
CA ILE A 37 6.83 -14.93 -4.99
C ILE A 37 5.36 -14.78 -5.41
N ARG A 38 4.51 -15.71 -4.98
CA ARG A 38 3.07 -15.69 -5.25
C ARG A 38 2.40 -14.44 -4.70
N LEU A 39 2.67 -14.13 -3.42
CA LEU A 39 2.14 -12.94 -2.76
C LEU A 39 2.61 -11.64 -3.43
N LYS A 40 3.86 -11.57 -3.83
CA LYS A 40 4.42 -10.42 -4.54
C LYS A 40 3.77 -10.21 -5.92
N ARG A 41 3.52 -11.30 -6.67
CA ARG A 41 2.77 -11.23 -7.94
C ARG A 41 1.34 -10.75 -7.73
N GLN A 42 0.65 -11.29 -6.73
CA GLN A 42 -0.72 -10.91 -6.40
C GLN A 42 -0.82 -9.44 -5.99
N LEU A 43 0.12 -8.96 -5.16
CA LEU A 43 0.22 -7.56 -4.78
C LEU A 43 0.42 -6.66 -6.00
N THR A 44 1.35 -7.01 -6.91
CA THR A 44 1.60 -6.25 -8.13
C THR A 44 0.37 -6.17 -9.03
N GLN A 45 -0.37 -7.28 -9.18
CA GLN A 45 -1.62 -7.29 -9.95
C GLN A 45 -2.69 -6.40 -9.30
N ASN A 46 -2.86 -6.47 -7.99
CA ASN A 46 -3.82 -5.64 -7.27
C ASN A 46 -3.48 -4.16 -7.41
N ILE A 47 -2.20 -3.78 -7.26
CA ILE A 47 -1.72 -2.41 -7.48
C ILE A 47 -2.08 -1.93 -8.89
N ALA A 48 -1.78 -2.73 -9.92
CA ALA A 48 -2.08 -2.38 -11.31
C ALA A 48 -3.58 -2.13 -11.52
N HIS A 49 -4.44 -2.94 -10.93
CA HIS A 49 -5.90 -2.76 -10.98
C HIS A 49 -6.36 -1.50 -10.25
N GLU A 50 -5.85 -1.26 -9.03
CA GLU A 50 -6.19 -0.08 -8.23
C GLU A 50 -5.70 1.24 -8.86
N LEU A 51 -4.60 1.23 -9.60
CA LEU A 51 -4.12 2.37 -10.36
C LEU A 51 -4.91 2.60 -11.64
N LYS A 52 -5.32 1.54 -12.35
CA LYS A 52 -6.03 1.62 -13.62
C LYS A 52 -7.38 2.34 -13.48
N THR A 53 -8.13 2.05 -12.42
CA THR A 53 -9.48 2.58 -12.19
C THR A 53 -9.50 4.12 -12.13
N PRO A 54 -8.74 4.80 -11.24
CA PRO A 54 -8.73 6.26 -11.19
C PRO A 54 -8.19 6.88 -12.48
N VAL A 55 -7.17 6.28 -13.12
CA VAL A 55 -6.61 6.77 -14.38
C VAL A 55 -7.68 6.74 -15.49
N SER A 56 -8.38 5.61 -15.66
CA SER A 56 -9.45 5.49 -16.67
C SER A 56 -10.60 6.46 -16.40
N SER A 57 -10.94 6.71 -15.13
CA SER A 57 -11.97 7.69 -14.77
C SER A 57 -11.55 9.13 -15.15
N ILE A 58 -10.30 9.52 -14.84
CA ILE A 58 -9.76 10.83 -15.22
C ILE A 58 -9.79 10.99 -16.75
N GLN A 59 -9.31 9.99 -17.49
CA GLN A 59 -9.31 10.00 -18.96
C GLN A 59 -10.73 10.19 -19.50
N GLY A 60 -11.71 9.42 -19.02
CA GLY A 60 -13.09 9.53 -19.48
C GLY A 60 -13.72 10.89 -19.22
N TYR A 61 -13.47 11.50 -18.05
CA TYR A 61 -13.94 12.88 -17.78
C TYR A 61 -13.27 13.91 -18.69
N LEU A 62 -11.94 13.80 -18.88
CA LEU A 62 -11.19 14.72 -19.76
C LEU A 62 -11.62 14.55 -21.22
N GLU A 63 -11.79 13.32 -21.72
CA GLU A 63 -12.31 13.07 -23.07
C GLU A 63 -13.70 13.69 -23.27
N THR A 64 -14.56 13.59 -22.25
CA THR A 64 -15.90 14.22 -22.31
C THR A 64 -15.81 15.74 -22.39
N ILE A 65 -14.88 16.36 -21.66
CA ILE A 65 -14.67 17.82 -21.70
C ILE A 65 -14.11 18.24 -23.06
N VAL A 66 -13.09 17.52 -23.55
CA VAL A 66 -12.38 17.90 -24.79
C VAL A 66 -13.25 17.72 -26.03
N ASN A 67 -14.08 16.66 -26.05
CA ASN A 67 -14.91 16.33 -27.21
C ASN A 67 -16.28 17.07 -27.26
N ASN A 68 -16.60 17.88 -26.23
CA ASN A 68 -17.86 18.60 -26.15
C ASN A 68 -17.62 20.13 -26.07
N GLU A 69 -17.55 20.79 -27.24
CA GLU A 69 -17.37 22.25 -27.33
C GLU A 69 -18.48 23.07 -26.62
N ASN A 70 -19.69 22.51 -26.53
CA ASN A 70 -20.84 23.14 -25.90
C ASN A 70 -21.19 22.62 -24.52
N LEU A 71 -20.20 22.03 -23.81
CA LEU A 71 -20.44 21.52 -22.47
C LEU A 71 -20.77 22.64 -21.48
N PRO A 72 -21.93 22.62 -20.78
CA PRO A 72 -22.27 23.62 -19.78
C PRO A 72 -21.16 23.75 -18.73
N LYS A 73 -20.85 24.96 -18.31
CA LYS A 73 -19.77 25.30 -17.39
C LYS A 73 -19.92 24.55 -16.06
N GLU A 74 -21.14 24.39 -15.58
CA GLU A 74 -21.48 23.67 -14.36
C GLU A 74 -21.08 22.17 -14.47
N LYS A 75 -21.36 21.54 -15.61
CA LYS A 75 -20.97 20.13 -15.87
C LYS A 75 -19.45 19.99 -16.01
N MET A 76 -18.81 20.95 -16.67
CA MET A 76 -17.35 20.96 -16.79
C MET A 76 -16.69 21.04 -15.41
N ASN A 77 -17.18 21.92 -14.53
CA ASN A 77 -16.66 22.02 -13.16
C ASN A 77 -16.82 20.72 -12.39
N VAL A 78 -17.98 20.06 -12.48
CA VAL A 78 -18.21 18.75 -11.84
C VAL A 78 -17.22 17.70 -12.35
N PHE A 79 -16.92 17.66 -13.65
CA PHE A 79 -15.94 16.71 -14.19
C PHE A 79 -14.51 17.02 -13.72
N LEU A 80 -14.13 18.31 -13.64
CA LEU A 80 -12.83 18.72 -13.10
C LEU A 80 -12.69 18.38 -11.62
N GLU A 81 -13.72 18.58 -10.81
CA GLU A 81 -13.74 18.18 -9.40
C GLU A 81 -13.57 16.66 -9.25
N ARG A 82 -14.23 15.86 -10.09
CA ARG A 82 -14.07 14.41 -10.12
C ARG A 82 -12.66 14.00 -10.55
N CYS A 83 -12.06 14.66 -11.54
CA CYS A 83 -10.67 14.43 -11.92
C CYS A 83 -9.72 14.73 -10.75
N TYR A 84 -9.94 15.83 -10.06
CA TYR A 84 -9.15 16.21 -8.88
C TYR A 84 -9.27 15.18 -7.75
N ALA A 85 -10.47 14.72 -7.45
CA ALA A 85 -10.70 13.68 -6.45
C ALA A 85 -9.98 12.35 -6.80
N GLN A 86 -10.03 11.91 -8.08
CA GLN A 86 -9.31 10.72 -8.53
C GLN A 86 -7.79 10.90 -8.50
N SER A 87 -7.28 12.10 -8.83
CA SER A 87 -5.85 12.43 -8.73
C SER A 87 -5.35 12.35 -7.29
N ASN A 88 -6.13 12.86 -6.32
CA ASN A 88 -5.81 12.76 -4.90
C ASN A 88 -5.81 11.30 -4.41
N ARG A 89 -6.77 10.49 -4.89
CA ARG A 89 -6.79 9.04 -4.62
C ARG A 89 -5.53 8.36 -5.15
N LEU A 90 -5.13 8.67 -6.39
CA LEU A 90 -3.93 8.13 -7.01
C LEU A 90 -2.66 8.49 -6.22
N SER A 91 -2.57 9.74 -5.77
CA SER A 91 -1.45 10.22 -4.94
C SER A 91 -1.34 9.48 -3.60
N ARG A 92 -2.49 9.13 -2.99
CA ARG A 92 -2.52 8.29 -1.78
C ARG A 92 -2.01 6.88 -2.05
N LEU A 93 -2.53 6.21 -3.10
CA LEU A 93 -2.09 4.87 -3.49
C LEU A 93 -0.58 4.82 -3.78
N LEU A 94 -0.02 5.83 -4.46
CA LEU A 94 1.42 5.90 -4.73
C LEU A 94 2.25 6.03 -3.44
N ARG A 95 1.77 6.78 -2.45
CA ARG A 95 2.43 6.85 -1.14
C ARG A 95 2.42 5.50 -0.43
N ASP A 96 1.28 4.81 -0.43
CA ASP A 96 1.15 3.50 0.21
C ASP A 96 2.07 2.45 -0.44
N ILE A 97 2.16 2.44 -1.78
CA ILE A 97 3.08 1.59 -2.53
C ILE A 97 4.54 1.92 -2.16
N SER A 98 4.89 3.20 -2.06
CA SER A 98 6.24 3.62 -1.69
C SER A 98 6.64 3.15 -0.29
N VAL A 99 5.69 3.14 0.66
CA VAL A 99 5.91 2.59 2.00
C VAL A 99 6.14 1.09 1.93
N LEU A 100 5.30 0.34 1.20
CA LEU A 100 5.44 -1.12 1.02
C LEU A 100 6.79 -1.48 0.38
N THR A 101 7.21 -0.77 -0.67
CA THR A 101 8.49 -1.02 -1.35
C THR A 101 9.68 -0.80 -0.40
N ARG A 102 9.64 0.27 0.40
CA ARG A 102 10.69 0.53 1.40
C ARG A 102 10.74 -0.54 2.49
N MET A 103 9.61 -1.11 2.88
CA MET A 103 9.58 -2.21 3.86
C MET A 103 10.23 -3.48 3.30
N ASP A 104 10.00 -3.80 2.01
CA ASP A 104 10.62 -4.95 1.33
C ASP A 104 12.15 -4.80 1.20
N GLU A 105 12.62 -3.60 0.84
CA GLU A 105 14.05 -3.32 0.66
C GLU A 105 14.79 -3.14 1.98
N ALA A 106 14.10 -2.65 3.00
CA ALA A 106 14.67 -2.22 4.27
C ALA A 106 14.33 -3.13 5.45
N ALA A 107 13.98 -4.39 5.24
CA ALA A 107 13.74 -5.33 6.35
C ALA A 107 14.91 -5.35 7.36
N ASN A 108 16.11 -4.89 6.95
CA ASN A 108 17.31 -4.76 7.78
C ASN A 108 17.78 -3.31 8.06
N MET A 109 17.08 -2.27 7.57
CA MET A 109 17.54 -0.87 7.63
C MET A 109 16.43 0.14 8.00
N ILE A 110 15.38 -0.28 8.68
CA ILE A 110 14.37 0.68 9.15
C ILE A 110 14.98 1.45 10.33
N ASP A 111 15.23 2.74 10.13
CA ASP A 111 15.67 3.63 11.21
C ASP A 111 14.58 3.70 12.29
N MET A 112 14.91 3.15 13.44
CA MET A 112 14.05 3.10 14.63
C MET A 112 14.50 4.18 15.61
N GLU A 113 13.72 5.23 15.75
CA GLU A 113 13.97 6.35 16.68
C GLU A 113 13.01 6.31 17.89
N LYS A 114 13.41 6.99 18.96
CA LYS A 114 12.49 7.23 20.08
C LYS A 114 11.56 8.37 19.71
N MET A 115 10.26 8.13 19.86
CA MET A 115 9.24 9.14 19.59
C MET A 115 8.10 9.06 20.59
N ASP A 116 7.38 10.15 20.71
CA ASP A 116 6.17 10.23 21.51
C ASP A 116 4.93 10.04 20.64
N ILE A 117 4.23 8.93 20.85
CA ILE A 117 2.98 8.62 20.13
C ILE A 117 1.90 9.67 20.39
N SER A 118 1.85 10.24 21.58
CA SER A 118 0.83 11.23 21.91
C SER A 118 0.96 12.49 21.05
N VAL A 119 2.20 12.89 20.75
CA VAL A 119 2.49 14.01 19.84
C VAL A 119 2.12 13.65 18.41
N LEU A 120 2.51 12.46 17.93
CA LEU A 120 2.20 11.98 16.58
C LEU A 120 0.69 11.98 16.33
N VAL A 121 -0.09 11.37 17.22
CA VAL A 121 -1.55 11.29 17.08
C VAL A 121 -2.19 12.69 17.16
N THR A 122 -1.71 13.56 18.04
CA THR A 122 -2.21 14.94 18.14
C THR A 122 -1.98 15.71 16.83
N ASN A 123 -0.81 15.56 16.21
CA ASN A 123 -0.51 16.20 14.93
C ASN A 123 -1.46 15.70 13.82
N ILE A 124 -1.71 14.39 13.76
CA ILE A 124 -2.64 13.81 12.77
C ILE A 124 -4.07 14.33 12.97
N VAL A 125 -4.55 14.42 14.22
CA VAL A 125 -5.89 14.99 14.53
C VAL A 125 -5.98 16.44 14.08
N ASN A 126 -4.93 17.24 14.32
CA ASN A 126 -4.89 18.63 13.88
C ASN A 126 -4.90 18.78 12.36
N GLU A 127 -4.22 17.88 11.63
CA GLU A 127 -4.20 17.88 10.16
C GLU A 127 -5.57 17.61 9.52
N VAL A 128 -6.40 16.82 10.18
CA VAL A 128 -7.76 16.48 9.69
C VAL A 128 -8.85 17.32 10.32
N SER A 129 -8.51 18.35 11.11
CA SER A 129 -9.48 19.14 11.88
C SER A 129 -10.59 19.75 11.04
N LEU A 130 -10.26 20.29 9.84
CA LEU A 130 -11.27 20.85 8.94
C LEU A 130 -12.26 19.79 8.44
N GLU A 131 -11.79 18.60 8.09
CA GLU A 131 -12.64 17.50 7.64
C GLU A 131 -13.54 16.98 8.78
N LEU A 132 -13.02 16.94 10.00
CA LEU A 132 -13.78 16.61 11.20
C LEU A 132 -14.90 17.64 11.48
N GLU A 133 -14.59 18.93 11.33
CA GLU A 133 -15.56 20.02 11.49
C GLU A 133 -16.67 19.94 10.43
N GLU A 134 -16.31 19.77 9.16
CA GLU A 134 -17.27 19.63 8.06
C GLU A 134 -18.23 18.47 8.23
N LYS A 135 -17.73 17.33 8.76
CA LYS A 135 -18.53 16.13 9.03
C LYS A 135 -19.17 16.10 10.42
N HIS A 136 -18.99 17.14 11.24
CA HIS A 136 -19.48 17.21 12.62
C HIS A 136 -18.99 16.05 13.51
N ILE A 137 -17.75 15.59 13.30
CA ILE A 137 -17.15 14.48 14.06
C ILE A 137 -16.34 15.06 15.23
N THR A 138 -16.58 14.52 16.41
CA THR A 138 -15.81 14.87 17.62
C THR A 138 -14.79 13.79 17.92
N VAL A 139 -13.52 14.15 18.01
CA VAL A 139 -12.45 13.25 18.45
C VAL A 139 -12.22 13.39 19.93
N VAL A 140 -12.32 12.29 20.67
CA VAL A 140 -11.97 12.22 22.10
C VAL A 140 -10.60 11.58 22.23
N ASN A 141 -9.57 12.38 22.51
CA ASN A 141 -8.21 11.88 22.73
C ASN A 141 -8.00 11.58 24.23
N SER A 142 -7.99 10.29 24.58
CA SER A 142 -7.75 9.80 25.94
C SER A 142 -6.31 9.29 26.14
N LEU A 143 -5.40 9.58 25.23
CA LEU A 143 -4.00 9.17 25.35
C LEU A 143 -3.35 9.87 26.55
N LYS A 144 -2.58 9.10 27.31
CA LYS A 144 -1.69 9.67 28.34
C LYS A 144 -0.59 10.46 27.63
N LYS A 145 -0.09 11.49 28.28
CA LYS A 145 1.07 12.26 27.79
C LYS A 145 2.34 11.39 27.89
N GLU A 146 3.30 11.65 26.99
CA GLU A 146 4.66 11.07 27.02
C GLU A 146 4.69 9.53 26.85
N ILE A 147 3.90 9.01 25.91
CA ILE A 147 3.99 7.59 25.54
C ILE A 147 5.17 7.40 24.58
N GLN A 148 6.34 7.08 25.16
CA GLN A 148 7.57 6.88 24.41
C GLN A 148 7.63 5.47 23.83
N ILE A 149 7.89 5.38 22.51
CA ILE A 149 8.15 4.12 21.82
C ILE A 149 9.38 4.22 20.92
N ARG A 150 9.93 3.09 20.53
CA ARG A 150 10.88 3.03 19.42
C ARG A 150 10.14 2.60 18.15
N GLY A 151 10.22 3.41 17.11
CA GLY A 151 9.54 3.14 15.85
C GLY A 151 10.07 4.02 14.72
N ASN A 152 9.62 3.75 13.52
CA ASN A 152 9.85 4.62 12.38
C ASN A 152 8.69 5.60 12.26
N TYR A 153 8.99 6.90 12.25
CA TYR A 153 7.98 7.96 12.22
C TYR A 153 7.04 7.82 11.00
N SER A 154 7.61 7.64 9.81
CA SER A 154 6.81 7.57 8.57
C SER A 154 5.83 6.38 8.56
N LEU A 155 6.26 5.22 9.06
CA LEU A 155 5.40 4.04 9.13
C LEU A 155 4.28 4.23 10.15
N LEU A 156 4.60 4.73 11.34
CA LEU A 156 3.60 4.98 12.38
C LEU A 156 2.63 6.08 11.97
N TYR A 157 3.12 7.16 11.36
CA TYR A 157 2.26 8.19 10.78
C TYR A 157 1.28 7.59 9.77
N SER A 158 1.76 6.77 8.82
CA SER A 158 0.90 6.11 7.83
C SER A 158 -0.17 5.23 8.48
N ILE A 159 0.19 4.47 9.51
CA ILE A 159 -0.76 3.62 10.25
C ILE A 159 -1.87 4.47 10.87
N PHE A 160 -1.50 5.46 11.69
CA PHE A 160 -2.49 6.27 12.41
C PHE A 160 -3.30 7.16 11.46
N ARG A 161 -2.68 7.67 10.39
CA ARG A 161 -3.38 8.45 9.37
C ARG A 161 -4.42 7.61 8.63
N ASN A 162 -4.08 6.40 8.21
CA ASN A 162 -5.01 5.48 7.55
C ASN A 162 -6.17 5.07 8.46
N LEU A 163 -5.89 4.83 9.76
CA LEU A 163 -6.95 4.54 10.73
C LEU A 163 -7.89 5.73 10.91
N MET A 164 -7.34 6.95 10.96
CA MET A 164 -8.13 8.18 11.06
C MET A 164 -8.99 8.39 9.81
N ASP A 165 -8.40 8.29 8.61
CA ASP A 165 -9.11 8.42 7.34
C ASP A 165 -10.27 7.40 7.22
N ASN A 166 -10.06 6.15 7.65
CA ASN A 166 -11.10 5.13 7.69
C ASN A 166 -12.22 5.44 8.68
N ALA A 167 -11.89 6.08 9.80
CA ALA A 167 -12.88 6.45 10.82
C ALA A 167 -13.72 7.66 10.39
N ILE A 168 -13.18 8.52 9.51
CA ILE A 168 -13.84 9.73 9.00
C ILE A 168 -14.67 9.42 7.75
N ALA A 169 -14.32 8.37 6.96
CA ALA A 169 -14.99 8.01 5.71
C ALA A 169 -16.47 7.66 5.89
#